data_ddaf6069b77ac53df035a3670b3b12b1
#
_entry.id   ddaf6069b77ac53df035a3670b3b12b1
#
_cell.length_a   1.000
_cell.length_b   1.000
_cell.length_c   1.000
_cell.angle_alpha   90.00
_cell.angle_beta   90.00
_cell.angle_gamma   90.00
#
_symmetry.space_group_name_H-M   'P 1'
#
loop_
_entity.id
_entity.type
_entity.pdbx_description
1 polymer ?
#
loop_
_entity_poly.entity_id
_entity_poly.type
_entity_poly.pdbx_seq_one_letter_code
_entity_poly.pdbx_strand_id
1 'polypeptide(L)'
;MKGIFPIDKFRTLQTPFYYYDTKVLRDTLSAINHEVAKYPNYSVHYAVKANANPKVLTIIRESGMGADCVSGGEIRAAIRAGFPANKVVFAGVGKADWEINLGLEYGIFCFNVESIPELEVINELAAAQNKIANVAFRINPDVGAHTHANITTGLAENKFGISMQDMDRVIDVALEMKNVKFIGLHFHIGSQILDMGDFIALCNRVNELQDKLEARRILVEHINVGGGLGIDYGHPNRQSVPDFKSYFATYAGQLKLRPYQTLHFELGRAVVGQCGSLISKVLYVKQGTRKKFAILDAGMTDLIRPALYQAFHKMENITSEEPLEAYDVVGPICESSDVFGKAIDLNKVKRGDLIALRSAGAYGEIMASGYNCRELPKGYTSDELV
;
A
#
# COMPACT_ATOMS: atom_id res chain seq x y z
N MET A 1 -24.29 10.29 3.34
CA MET A 1 -24.75 9.48 2.19
C MET A 1 -24.11 8.11 2.33
N LYS A 2 -24.90 7.05 2.42
CA LYS A 2 -24.38 5.66 2.40
C LYS A 2 -23.75 5.41 1.02
N GLY A 3 -22.74 4.55 0.95
CA GLY A 3 -22.19 4.10 -0.34
C GLY A 3 -23.27 3.44 -1.19
N ILE A 4 -23.08 3.45 -2.51
CA ILE A 4 -23.99 2.73 -3.42
C ILE A 4 -23.57 1.26 -3.40
N PHE A 5 -24.39 0.42 -2.77
CA PHE A 5 -24.14 -1.03 -2.67
C PHE A 5 -25.27 -1.82 -3.33
N PRO A 6 -24.98 -2.86 -4.10
CA PRO A 6 -25.99 -3.74 -4.67
C PRO A 6 -26.52 -4.73 -3.60
N ILE A 7 -27.33 -4.22 -2.67
CA ILE A 7 -27.79 -4.93 -1.47
C ILE A 7 -28.44 -6.28 -1.80
N ASP A 8 -29.28 -6.31 -2.84
CA ASP A 8 -29.98 -7.55 -3.25
C ASP A 8 -28.99 -8.63 -3.69
N LYS A 9 -27.93 -8.24 -4.40
CA LYS A 9 -26.84 -9.17 -4.75
C LYS A 9 -26.06 -9.59 -3.52
N PHE A 10 -25.75 -8.68 -2.60
CA PHE A 10 -25.03 -9.00 -1.36
C PHE A 10 -25.75 -10.03 -0.52
N ARG A 11 -27.10 -10.00 -0.49
CA ARG A 11 -27.92 -10.97 0.24
C ARG A 11 -27.82 -12.40 -0.31
N THR A 12 -27.35 -12.58 -1.54
CA THR A 12 -27.16 -13.91 -2.17
C THR A 12 -25.75 -14.47 -1.93
N LEU A 13 -24.82 -13.67 -1.42
CA LEU A 13 -23.43 -14.05 -1.17
C LEU A 13 -23.24 -14.53 0.26
N GLN A 14 -22.29 -15.44 0.43
CA GLN A 14 -21.82 -15.84 1.76
C GLN A 14 -20.94 -14.73 2.36
N THR A 15 -21.35 -14.19 3.50
CA THR A 15 -20.57 -13.23 4.29
C THR A 15 -19.62 -13.96 5.25
N PRO A 16 -18.50 -13.33 5.69
CA PRO A 16 -18.02 -12.03 5.24
C PRO A 16 -17.32 -12.10 3.86
N PHE A 17 -17.32 -10.99 3.14
CA PHE A 17 -16.61 -10.87 1.87
C PHE A 17 -16.12 -9.44 1.62
N TYR A 18 -15.10 -9.28 0.78
CA TYR A 18 -14.66 -7.98 0.29
C TYR A 18 -15.42 -7.60 -0.99
N TYR A 19 -15.90 -6.37 -1.02
CA TYR A 19 -16.50 -5.75 -2.19
C TYR A 19 -15.59 -4.63 -2.70
N TYR A 20 -15.25 -4.67 -3.99
CA TYR A 20 -14.43 -3.68 -4.67
C TYR A 20 -15.28 -2.93 -5.70
N ASP A 21 -15.50 -1.63 -5.45
CA ASP A 21 -16.12 -0.71 -6.39
C ASP A 21 -15.11 -0.35 -7.48
N THR A 22 -15.26 -0.97 -8.65
CA THR A 22 -14.35 -0.78 -9.79
C THR A 22 -14.43 0.62 -10.38
N LYS A 23 -15.60 1.30 -10.23
CA LYS A 23 -15.72 2.69 -10.66
C LYS A 23 -14.82 3.60 -9.81
N VAL A 24 -14.86 3.47 -8.50
CA VAL A 24 -13.99 4.24 -7.60
C VAL A 24 -12.52 3.95 -7.89
N LEU A 25 -12.17 2.69 -8.15
CA LEU A 25 -10.80 2.32 -8.53
C LEU A 25 -10.39 2.97 -9.85
N ARG A 26 -11.21 2.88 -10.90
CA ARG A 26 -10.90 3.49 -12.21
C ARG A 26 -10.85 5.02 -12.14
N ASP A 27 -11.73 5.66 -11.37
CA ASP A 27 -11.70 7.10 -11.14
C ASP A 27 -10.38 7.52 -10.45
N THR A 28 -9.94 6.73 -9.46
CA THR A 28 -8.66 6.95 -8.75
C THR A 28 -7.47 6.83 -9.71
N LEU A 29 -7.43 5.77 -10.53
CA LEU A 29 -6.37 5.56 -11.51
C LEU A 29 -6.35 6.65 -12.59
N SER A 30 -7.53 7.08 -13.03
CA SER A 30 -7.67 8.20 -13.98
C SER A 30 -7.14 9.52 -13.39
N ALA A 31 -7.43 9.80 -12.12
CA ALA A 31 -6.92 10.99 -11.44
C ALA A 31 -5.39 10.96 -11.34
N ILE A 32 -4.79 9.81 -11.00
CA ILE A 32 -3.33 9.64 -10.97
C ILE A 32 -2.74 9.89 -12.35
N ASN A 33 -3.27 9.23 -13.38
CA ASN A 33 -2.76 9.35 -14.74
C ASN A 33 -2.89 10.79 -15.29
N HIS A 34 -4.01 11.46 -14.97
CA HIS A 34 -4.21 12.87 -15.34
C HIS A 34 -3.13 13.78 -14.74
N GLU A 35 -2.81 13.59 -13.46
CA GLU A 35 -1.80 14.41 -12.80
C GLU A 35 -0.38 14.07 -13.28
N VAL A 36 -0.05 12.79 -13.39
CA VAL A 36 1.26 12.32 -13.85
C VAL A 36 1.56 12.75 -15.29
N ALA A 37 0.56 12.81 -16.17
CA ALA A 37 0.72 13.26 -17.55
C ALA A 37 1.26 14.69 -17.70
N LYS A 38 1.18 15.51 -16.65
CA LYS A 38 1.77 16.85 -16.62
C LYS A 38 3.28 16.83 -16.46
N TYR A 39 3.86 15.70 -16.07
CA TYR A 39 5.27 15.53 -15.72
C TYR A 39 5.85 14.33 -16.49
N PRO A 40 6.47 14.52 -17.66
CA PRO A 40 6.87 13.42 -18.56
C PRO A 40 7.91 12.47 -17.96
N ASN A 41 8.61 12.89 -16.91
CA ASN A 41 9.62 12.11 -16.20
C ASN A 41 9.11 11.47 -14.90
N TYR A 42 7.78 11.43 -14.66
CA TYR A 42 7.18 10.74 -13.51
C TYR A 42 6.75 9.33 -13.87
N SER A 43 6.99 8.38 -12.97
CA SER A 43 6.59 6.98 -13.08
C SER A 43 5.95 6.49 -11.79
N VAL A 44 4.80 5.85 -11.88
CA VAL A 44 4.09 5.33 -10.70
C VAL A 44 4.10 3.81 -10.71
N HIS A 45 4.49 3.22 -9.59
CA HIS A 45 4.43 1.80 -9.31
C HIS A 45 3.36 1.55 -8.25
N TYR A 46 2.51 0.57 -8.49
CA TYR A 46 1.53 0.14 -7.51
C TYR A 46 2.17 -0.80 -6.49
N ALA A 47 2.02 -0.49 -5.20
CA ALA A 47 2.54 -1.34 -4.12
C ALA A 47 1.61 -2.55 -3.91
N VAL A 48 2.01 -3.70 -4.45
CA VAL A 48 1.22 -4.95 -4.49
C VAL A 48 0.80 -5.42 -3.10
N LYS A 49 1.63 -5.17 -2.08
CA LYS A 49 1.34 -5.47 -0.67
C LYS A 49 0.04 -4.83 -0.14
N ALA A 50 -0.46 -3.78 -0.80
CA ALA A 50 -1.71 -3.16 -0.38
C ALA A 50 -2.92 -4.03 -0.73
N ASN A 51 -2.92 -4.67 -1.90
CA ASN A 51 -3.94 -5.62 -2.35
C ASN A 51 -3.42 -6.38 -3.57
N ALA A 52 -3.37 -7.70 -3.49
CA ALA A 52 -2.92 -8.59 -4.56
C ALA A 52 -4.07 -9.40 -5.20
N ASN A 53 -5.33 -8.98 -4.99
CA ASN A 53 -6.47 -9.62 -5.66
C ASN A 53 -6.27 -9.55 -7.18
N PRO A 54 -6.31 -10.67 -7.92
CA PRO A 54 -5.99 -10.72 -9.34
C PRO A 54 -6.84 -9.77 -10.21
N LYS A 55 -8.11 -9.58 -9.85
CA LYS A 55 -9.03 -8.69 -10.58
C LYS A 55 -8.65 -7.22 -10.39
N VAL A 56 -8.29 -6.85 -9.16
CA VAL A 56 -7.81 -5.51 -8.81
C VAL A 56 -6.48 -5.23 -9.52
N LEU A 57 -5.54 -6.19 -9.47
CA LEU A 57 -4.25 -6.07 -10.17
C LEU A 57 -4.42 -5.88 -11.68
N THR A 58 -5.35 -6.59 -12.30
CA THR A 58 -5.64 -6.46 -13.74
C THR A 58 -6.08 -5.04 -14.10
N ILE A 59 -7.01 -4.46 -13.34
CA ILE A 59 -7.50 -3.09 -13.56
C ILE A 59 -6.34 -2.08 -13.40
N ILE A 60 -5.51 -2.26 -12.37
CA ILE A 60 -4.37 -1.36 -12.13
C ILE A 60 -3.34 -1.48 -13.26
N ARG A 61 -3.01 -2.69 -13.70
CA ARG A 61 -2.09 -2.92 -14.84
C ARG A 61 -2.60 -2.24 -16.12
N GLU A 62 -3.93 -2.28 -16.37
CA GLU A 62 -4.54 -1.61 -17.53
C GLU A 62 -4.37 -0.09 -17.52
N SER A 63 -4.18 0.52 -16.35
CA SER A 63 -3.87 1.95 -16.25
C SER A 63 -2.44 2.32 -16.67
N GLY A 64 -1.57 1.33 -16.93
CA GLY A 64 -0.20 1.53 -17.36
C GLY A 64 0.84 1.70 -16.23
N MET A 65 0.44 1.59 -14.97
CA MET A 65 1.35 1.64 -13.82
C MET A 65 2.34 0.47 -13.83
N GLY A 66 3.50 0.67 -13.18
CA GLY A 66 4.41 -0.40 -12.77
C GLY A 66 3.94 -1.08 -11.49
N ALA A 67 4.74 -2.02 -10.97
CA ALA A 67 4.49 -2.70 -9.71
C ALA A 67 5.68 -2.54 -8.75
N ASP A 68 5.39 -2.21 -7.49
CA ASP A 68 6.32 -2.30 -6.36
C ASP A 68 6.01 -3.59 -5.60
N CYS A 69 7.00 -4.48 -5.56
CA CYS A 69 6.93 -5.80 -4.95
C CYS A 69 7.90 -5.91 -3.77
N VAL A 70 7.48 -6.61 -2.72
CA VAL A 70 8.30 -6.83 -1.52
C VAL A 70 8.55 -8.33 -1.23
N SER A 71 8.18 -9.19 -2.16
CA SER A 71 8.49 -10.63 -2.14
C SER A 71 8.46 -11.22 -3.54
N GLY A 72 9.07 -12.39 -3.71
CA GLY A 72 8.98 -13.17 -4.95
C GLY A 72 7.55 -13.60 -5.28
N GLY A 73 6.71 -13.80 -4.25
CA GLY A 73 5.28 -14.05 -4.42
C GLY A 73 4.55 -12.89 -5.09
N GLU A 74 4.86 -11.66 -4.69
CA GLU A 74 4.30 -10.45 -5.30
C GLU A 74 4.82 -10.23 -6.72
N ILE A 75 6.11 -10.50 -6.99
CA ILE A 75 6.65 -10.47 -8.36
C ILE A 75 5.85 -11.44 -9.26
N ARG A 76 5.64 -12.68 -8.81
CA ARG A 76 4.83 -13.67 -9.57
C ARG A 76 3.40 -13.20 -9.77
N ALA A 77 2.79 -12.58 -8.77
CA ALA A 77 1.43 -12.04 -8.87
C ALA A 77 1.36 -10.90 -9.90
N ALA A 78 2.31 -9.96 -9.86
CA ALA A 78 2.39 -8.86 -10.81
C ALA A 78 2.61 -9.36 -12.25
N ILE A 79 3.55 -10.26 -12.47
CA ILE A 79 3.82 -10.83 -13.81
C ILE A 79 2.60 -11.59 -14.33
N ARG A 80 1.93 -12.41 -13.48
CA ARG A 80 0.70 -13.12 -13.88
C ARG A 80 -0.45 -12.18 -14.23
N ALA A 81 -0.55 -11.03 -13.56
CA ALA A 81 -1.52 -9.98 -13.88
C ALA A 81 -1.16 -9.20 -15.16
N GLY A 82 0.02 -9.44 -15.75
CA GLY A 82 0.49 -8.84 -16.99
C GLY A 82 1.25 -7.51 -16.83
N PHE A 83 1.75 -7.18 -15.63
CA PHE A 83 2.66 -6.05 -15.48
C PHE A 83 3.95 -6.30 -16.25
N PRO A 84 4.44 -5.34 -17.05
CA PRO A 84 5.72 -5.48 -17.73
C PRO A 84 6.86 -5.61 -16.73
N ALA A 85 7.72 -6.61 -16.88
CA ALA A 85 8.82 -6.85 -15.95
C ALA A 85 9.74 -5.62 -15.79
N ASN A 86 10.00 -4.91 -16.89
CA ASN A 86 10.79 -3.67 -16.89
C ASN A 86 10.10 -2.46 -16.20
N LYS A 87 8.92 -2.67 -15.59
CA LYS A 87 8.23 -1.71 -14.72
C LYS A 87 8.01 -2.28 -13.31
N VAL A 88 8.65 -3.40 -12.98
CA VAL A 88 8.61 -4.01 -11.64
C VAL A 88 9.83 -3.60 -10.85
N VAL A 89 9.63 -3.08 -9.64
CA VAL A 89 10.68 -2.83 -8.65
C VAL A 89 10.54 -3.81 -7.50
N PHE A 90 11.66 -4.20 -6.88
CA PHE A 90 11.68 -5.15 -5.79
C PHE A 90 12.38 -4.55 -4.57
N ALA A 91 11.60 -4.25 -3.54
CA ALA A 91 12.02 -3.71 -2.25
C ALA A 91 11.94 -4.76 -1.14
N GLY A 92 12.35 -4.39 0.07
CA GLY A 92 12.27 -5.26 1.26
C GLY A 92 13.64 -5.68 1.77
N VAL A 93 13.76 -5.70 3.10
CA VAL A 93 15.03 -5.92 3.86
C VAL A 93 15.50 -7.37 3.86
N GLY A 94 14.68 -8.32 3.44
CA GLY A 94 14.98 -9.76 3.55
C GLY A 94 14.68 -10.53 2.26
N LYS A 95 15.30 -10.11 1.14
CA LYS A 95 15.20 -10.83 -0.14
C LYS A 95 15.99 -12.13 -0.06
N ALA A 96 15.33 -13.27 -0.24
CA ALA A 96 15.98 -14.57 -0.31
C ALA A 96 16.58 -14.82 -1.70
N ASP A 97 17.57 -15.70 -1.80
CA ASP A 97 18.28 -16.03 -3.06
C ASP A 97 17.31 -16.40 -4.19
N TRP A 98 16.29 -17.21 -3.90
CA TRP A 98 15.31 -17.61 -4.91
C TRP A 98 14.46 -16.43 -5.42
N GLU A 99 14.22 -15.43 -4.58
CA GLU A 99 13.46 -14.23 -4.96
C GLU A 99 14.32 -13.29 -5.81
N ILE A 100 15.60 -13.14 -5.46
CA ILE A 100 16.57 -12.40 -6.26
C ILE A 100 16.73 -13.07 -7.62
N ASN A 101 16.91 -14.40 -7.66
CA ASN A 101 17.01 -15.17 -8.90
C ASN A 101 15.75 -14.99 -9.76
N LEU A 102 14.57 -15.02 -9.16
CA LEU A 102 13.31 -14.79 -9.86
C LEU A 102 13.26 -13.37 -10.51
N GLY A 103 13.66 -12.34 -9.76
CA GLY A 103 13.75 -10.97 -10.29
C GLY A 103 14.74 -10.87 -11.45
N LEU A 104 15.89 -11.52 -11.34
CA LEU A 104 16.89 -11.60 -12.41
C LEU A 104 16.36 -12.35 -13.64
N GLU A 105 15.67 -13.47 -13.45
CA GLU A 105 15.08 -14.26 -14.54
C GLU A 105 14.08 -13.44 -15.35
N TYR A 106 13.14 -12.78 -14.68
CA TYR A 106 12.14 -11.91 -15.34
C TYR A 106 12.73 -10.63 -15.91
N GLY A 107 13.93 -10.22 -15.48
CA GLY A 107 14.54 -8.95 -15.88
C GLY A 107 13.74 -7.77 -15.35
N ILE A 108 13.47 -7.75 -14.05
CA ILE A 108 12.77 -6.63 -13.41
C ILE A 108 13.54 -5.33 -13.54
N PHE A 109 12.85 -4.20 -13.41
CA PHE A 109 13.45 -2.89 -13.60
C PHE A 109 14.58 -2.62 -12.60
N CYS A 110 14.37 -2.87 -11.29
CA CYS A 110 15.32 -2.49 -10.26
C CYS A 110 15.12 -3.27 -8.97
N PHE A 111 16.23 -3.59 -8.30
CA PHE A 111 16.26 -4.01 -6.90
C PHE A 111 16.51 -2.79 -6.01
N ASN A 112 15.59 -2.50 -5.09
CA ASN A 112 15.79 -1.50 -4.04
C ASN A 112 16.53 -2.16 -2.87
N VAL A 113 17.83 -1.90 -2.78
CA VAL A 113 18.78 -2.58 -1.89
C VAL A 113 18.85 -1.85 -0.55
N GLU A 114 18.92 -2.62 0.53
CA GLU A 114 18.85 -2.09 1.90
C GLU A 114 20.12 -2.35 2.74
N SER A 115 21.12 -3.06 2.18
CA SER A 115 22.40 -3.33 2.87
C SER A 115 23.52 -3.77 1.92
N ILE A 116 24.78 -3.63 2.36
CA ILE A 116 25.95 -4.14 1.62
C ILE A 116 25.90 -5.66 1.46
N PRO A 117 25.63 -6.49 2.50
CA PRO A 117 25.51 -7.93 2.32
C PRO A 117 24.45 -8.34 1.28
N GLU A 118 23.32 -7.66 1.22
CA GLU A 118 22.31 -7.89 0.18
C GLU A 118 22.86 -7.57 -1.21
N LEU A 119 23.57 -6.45 -1.36
CA LEU A 119 24.19 -6.05 -2.62
C LEU A 119 25.21 -7.09 -3.11
N GLU A 120 26.03 -7.63 -2.19
CA GLU A 120 27.01 -8.69 -2.48
C GLU A 120 26.33 -9.95 -3.03
N VAL A 121 25.25 -10.39 -2.38
CA VAL A 121 24.46 -11.54 -2.84
C VAL A 121 23.81 -11.28 -4.20
N ILE A 122 23.25 -10.10 -4.43
CA ILE A 122 22.69 -9.74 -5.75
C ILE A 122 23.76 -9.80 -6.84
N ASN A 123 24.96 -9.26 -6.57
CA ASN A 123 26.07 -9.30 -7.52
C ASN A 123 26.52 -10.73 -7.84
N GLU A 124 26.62 -11.60 -6.82
CA GLU A 124 26.98 -13.01 -6.98
C GLU A 124 25.94 -13.78 -7.82
N LEU A 125 24.66 -13.66 -7.49
CA LEU A 125 23.58 -14.35 -8.19
C LEU A 125 23.38 -13.81 -9.62
N ALA A 126 23.58 -12.52 -9.84
CA ALA A 126 23.58 -11.92 -11.19
C ALA A 126 24.78 -12.45 -12.02
N ALA A 127 25.96 -12.56 -11.43
CA ALA A 127 27.12 -13.16 -12.07
C ALA A 127 26.88 -14.62 -12.49
N ALA A 128 26.28 -15.43 -11.62
CA ALA A 128 25.93 -16.80 -11.91
C ALA A 128 24.97 -16.98 -13.10
N GLN A 129 24.16 -15.96 -13.38
CA GLN A 129 23.24 -15.90 -14.53
C GLN A 129 23.80 -15.12 -15.74
N ASN A 130 25.05 -14.65 -15.69
CA ASN A 130 25.66 -13.74 -16.69
C ASN A 130 24.79 -12.50 -16.96
N LYS A 131 24.25 -11.91 -15.89
CA LYS A 131 23.39 -10.71 -15.94
C LYS A 131 24.03 -9.54 -15.18
N ILE A 132 23.47 -8.35 -15.41
CA ILE A 132 23.73 -7.14 -14.64
C ILE A 132 22.41 -6.74 -13.99
N ALA A 133 22.40 -6.66 -12.67
CA ALA A 133 21.23 -6.22 -11.91
C ALA A 133 21.24 -4.69 -11.74
N ASN A 134 20.16 -4.01 -12.12
CA ASN A 134 19.98 -2.62 -11.74
C ASN A 134 19.64 -2.53 -10.26
N VAL A 135 20.35 -1.66 -9.55
CA VAL A 135 20.16 -1.45 -8.12
C VAL A 135 19.97 0.03 -7.79
N ALA A 136 19.02 0.30 -6.90
CA ALA A 136 18.87 1.59 -6.22
C ALA A 136 19.03 1.38 -4.73
N PHE A 137 19.62 2.34 -4.01
CA PHE A 137 19.81 2.20 -2.58
C PHE A 137 18.70 2.88 -1.81
N ARG A 138 18.02 2.12 -0.94
CA ARG A 138 17.07 2.67 0.00
C ARG A 138 17.82 3.36 1.12
N ILE A 139 17.78 4.68 1.10
CA ILE A 139 18.42 5.52 2.12
C ILE A 139 17.36 5.98 3.13
N ASN A 140 17.69 5.86 4.42
CA ASN A 140 16.90 6.47 5.48
C ASN A 140 17.17 7.97 5.50
N PRO A 141 16.17 8.81 5.14
CA PRO A 141 16.41 10.24 5.03
C PRO A 141 16.45 10.96 6.39
N ASP A 142 16.23 10.25 7.49
CA ASP A 142 16.06 10.79 8.83
C ASP A 142 15.04 11.93 8.90
N VAL A 143 13.93 11.70 8.23
CA VAL A 143 12.77 12.59 8.22
C VAL A 143 11.64 11.90 8.97
N GLY A 144 11.17 12.51 10.06
CA GLY A 144 10.02 12.06 10.82
C GLY A 144 8.73 12.35 10.06
N ALA A 145 7.89 11.32 9.83
CA ALA A 145 6.54 11.52 9.35
C ALA A 145 5.55 11.49 10.53
N HIS A 146 4.53 12.35 10.49
CA HIS A 146 3.48 12.42 11.52
C HIS A 146 2.49 11.24 11.36
N THR A 147 2.98 10.01 11.61
CA THR A 147 2.23 8.76 11.42
C THR A 147 2.34 7.84 12.64
N HIS A 148 1.52 6.78 12.66
CA HIS A 148 1.60 5.77 13.73
C HIS A 148 2.98 5.09 13.76
N ALA A 149 3.55 4.86 14.96
CA ALA A 149 4.91 4.34 15.14
C ALA A 149 5.21 3.06 14.32
N ASN A 150 4.23 2.15 14.18
CA ASN A 150 4.40 0.90 13.43
C ASN A 150 4.46 1.07 11.90
N ILE A 151 4.17 2.26 11.36
CA ILE A 151 4.17 2.55 9.92
C ILE A 151 5.09 3.71 9.54
N THR A 152 5.85 4.27 10.50
CA THR A 152 6.94 5.23 10.27
C THR A 152 8.21 4.47 9.93
N THR A 153 8.84 4.75 8.79
CA THR A 153 10.01 4.00 8.29
C THR A 153 11.23 4.88 7.99
N GLY A 154 11.11 6.19 8.14
CA GLY A 154 12.15 7.16 7.76
C GLY A 154 13.15 7.53 8.87
N LEU A 155 13.08 6.92 10.05
CA LEU A 155 13.95 7.24 11.18
C LEU A 155 15.33 6.57 11.07
N ALA A 156 16.36 7.18 11.66
CA ALA A 156 17.76 6.76 11.55
C ALA A 156 18.01 5.31 12.01
N GLU A 157 17.35 4.85 13.09
CA GLU A 157 17.42 3.47 13.56
C GLU A 157 16.12 2.73 13.23
N ASN A 158 16.06 2.12 12.05
CA ASN A 158 14.98 1.27 11.59
C ASN A 158 15.57 0.03 10.92
N LYS A 159 14.80 -1.09 10.90
CA LYS A 159 15.24 -2.29 10.16
C LYS A 159 15.35 -2.04 8.65
N PHE A 160 14.73 -0.98 8.14
CA PHE A 160 14.68 -0.64 6.73
C PHE A 160 15.73 0.39 6.36
N GLY A 161 16.35 0.18 5.19
CA GLY A 161 17.20 1.14 4.51
C GLY A 161 18.60 1.26 5.12
N ILE A 162 19.42 2.00 4.40
CA ILE A 162 20.82 2.31 4.71
C ILE A 162 20.87 3.70 5.36
N SER A 163 21.72 3.88 6.37
CA SER A 163 21.91 5.20 6.99
C SER A 163 22.52 6.19 5.99
N MET A 164 22.22 7.49 6.14
CA MET A 164 22.86 8.52 5.31
C MET A 164 24.38 8.54 5.47
N GLN A 165 24.88 8.10 6.62
CA GLN A 165 26.33 8.03 6.89
C GLN A 165 27.02 6.94 6.07
N ASP A 166 26.31 5.82 5.79
CA ASP A 166 26.83 4.70 5.01
C ASP A 166 26.54 4.81 3.51
N MET A 167 25.78 5.82 3.08
CA MET A 167 25.38 5.99 1.67
C MET A 167 26.58 6.03 0.73
N ASP A 168 27.61 6.83 1.06
CA ASP A 168 28.80 6.95 0.23
C ASP A 168 29.52 5.60 0.08
N ARG A 169 29.67 4.90 1.21
CA ARG A 169 30.33 3.59 1.24
C ARG A 169 29.62 2.54 0.37
N VAL A 170 28.29 2.45 0.47
CA VAL A 170 27.54 1.46 -0.32
C VAL A 170 27.60 1.77 -1.81
N ILE A 171 27.59 3.04 -2.19
CA ILE A 171 27.72 3.46 -3.59
C ILE A 171 29.12 3.11 -4.09
N ASP A 172 30.19 3.38 -3.33
CA ASP A 172 31.55 3.06 -3.72
C ASP A 172 31.72 1.55 -3.93
N VAL A 173 31.19 0.73 -3.02
CA VAL A 173 31.19 -0.75 -3.16
C VAL A 173 30.46 -1.19 -4.44
N ALA A 174 29.31 -0.59 -4.74
CA ALA A 174 28.55 -0.93 -5.95
C ALA A 174 29.29 -0.58 -7.24
N LEU A 175 30.00 0.55 -7.26
CA LEU A 175 30.75 1.01 -8.43
C LEU A 175 31.95 0.09 -8.78
N GLU A 176 32.45 -0.69 -7.82
CA GLU A 176 33.51 -1.69 -8.03
C GLU A 176 32.97 -3.05 -8.49
N MET A 177 31.67 -3.32 -8.34
CA MET A 177 31.04 -4.59 -8.68
C MET A 177 30.72 -4.70 -10.17
N LYS A 178 30.93 -5.87 -10.76
CA LYS A 178 30.78 -6.09 -12.22
C LYS A 178 29.35 -6.48 -12.64
N ASN A 179 28.57 -7.04 -11.75
CA ASN A 179 27.25 -7.62 -12.06
C ASN A 179 26.09 -6.85 -11.44
N VAL A 180 26.35 -5.65 -10.92
CA VAL A 180 25.34 -4.67 -10.54
C VAL A 180 25.59 -3.34 -11.24
N LYS A 181 24.52 -2.62 -11.52
CA LYS A 181 24.56 -1.22 -12.01
C LYS A 181 23.79 -0.35 -11.01
N PHE A 182 24.50 0.56 -10.36
CA PHE A 182 23.86 1.61 -9.57
C PHE A 182 23.12 2.57 -10.48
N ILE A 183 21.81 2.70 -10.29
CA ILE A 183 20.96 3.58 -11.12
C ILE A 183 20.27 4.67 -10.32
N GLY A 184 20.15 4.58 -8.98
CA GLY A 184 19.38 5.56 -8.27
C GLY A 184 19.31 5.42 -6.75
N LEU A 185 18.55 6.34 -6.17
CA LEU A 185 18.22 6.37 -4.76
C LEU A 185 16.73 6.06 -4.56
N HIS A 186 16.42 5.34 -3.48
CA HIS A 186 15.07 5.01 -3.07
C HIS A 186 14.84 5.51 -1.63
N PHE A 187 13.63 6.01 -1.37
CA PHE A 187 13.22 6.52 -0.07
C PHE A 187 11.80 6.04 0.26
N HIS A 188 11.50 5.91 1.54
CA HIS A 188 10.13 5.69 2.00
C HIS A 188 10.01 6.14 3.46
N ILE A 189 9.19 7.15 3.75
CA ILE A 189 9.13 7.80 5.07
C ILE A 189 7.97 7.30 5.94
N GLY A 190 6.99 6.59 5.35
CA GLY A 190 5.86 6.07 6.12
C GLY A 190 4.62 5.83 5.28
N SER A 191 3.50 5.62 5.96
CA SER A 191 2.20 5.35 5.34
C SER A 191 1.10 6.12 6.05
N GLN A 192 0.01 6.43 5.37
CA GLN A 192 -1.11 7.25 5.86
C GLN A 192 -0.67 8.67 6.22
N ILE A 193 0.15 9.29 5.38
CA ILE A 193 0.62 10.67 5.52
C ILE A 193 -0.42 11.59 4.89
N LEU A 194 -0.93 12.52 5.67
CA LEU A 194 -1.92 13.52 5.24
C LEU A 194 -1.34 14.93 5.19
N ASP A 195 -0.20 15.17 5.85
CA ASP A 195 0.49 16.45 5.84
C ASP A 195 1.51 16.50 4.70
N MET A 196 1.32 17.42 3.75
CA MET A 196 2.26 17.64 2.65
C MET A 196 3.62 18.14 3.14
N GLY A 197 3.71 18.72 4.35
CA GLY A 197 4.96 19.11 4.98
C GLY A 197 5.98 17.98 5.12
N ASP A 198 5.52 16.76 5.39
CA ASP A 198 6.39 15.58 5.47
C ASP A 198 7.05 15.26 4.13
N PHE A 199 6.30 15.40 3.02
CA PHE A 199 6.84 15.20 1.67
C PHE A 199 7.78 16.36 1.26
N ILE A 200 7.51 17.58 1.70
CA ILE A 200 8.42 18.73 1.50
C ILE A 200 9.74 18.47 2.22
N ALA A 201 9.70 18.01 3.47
CA ALA A 201 10.90 17.65 4.23
C ALA A 201 11.71 16.55 3.53
N LEU A 202 11.06 15.54 2.97
CA LEU A 202 11.71 14.52 2.14
C LEU A 202 12.37 15.14 0.92
N CYS A 203 11.68 16.01 0.17
CA CYS A 203 12.26 16.68 -1.01
C CYS A 203 13.52 17.44 -0.68
N ASN A 204 13.53 18.19 0.43
CA ASN A 204 14.70 18.95 0.87
C ASN A 204 15.89 18.02 1.15
N ARG A 205 15.63 16.92 1.87
CA ARG A 205 16.67 15.92 2.14
C ARG A 205 17.20 15.25 0.87
N VAL A 206 16.33 14.88 -0.06
CA VAL A 206 16.73 14.30 -1.35
C VAL A 206 17.59 15.30 -2.15
N ASN A 207 17.22 16.58 -2.16
CA ASN A 207 18.01 17.62 -2.84
C ASN A 207 19.44 17.69 -2.26
N GLU A 208 19.60 17.71 -0.91
CA GLU A 208 20.91 17.72 -0.26
C GLU A 208 21.75 16.49 -0.66
N LEU A 209 21.15 15.31 -0.69
CA LEU A 209 21.85 14.06 -1.04
C LEU A 209 22.25 14.06 -2.52
N GLN A 210 21.40 14.56 -3.41
CA GLN A 210 21.72 14.70 -4.83
C GLN A 210 22.89 15.65 -5.05
N ASP A 211 22.87 16.85 -4.41
CA ASP A 211 23.95 17.84 -4.51
C ASP A 211 25.30 17.27 -4.04
N LYS A 212 25.27 16.45 -2.97
CA LYS A 212 26.45 15.73 -2.45
C LYS A 212 27.01 14.71 -3.47
N LEU A 213 26.14 13.91 -4.12
CA LEU A 213 26.56 12.93 -5.10
C LEU A 213 27.06 13.58 -6.39
N GLU A 214 26.42 14.67 -6.83
CA GLU A 214 26.85 15.44 -7.97
C GLU A 214 28.26 16.04 -7.77
N ALA A 215 28.55 16.55 -6.57
CA ALA A 215 29.91 17.03 -6.21
C ALA A 215 30.97 15.91 -6.31
N ARG A 216 30.55 14.66 -6.10
CA ARG A 216 31.39 13.45 -6.31
C ARG A 216 31.40 12.94 -7.75
N ARG A 217 30.70 13.61 -8.68
CA ARG A 217 30.50 13.20 -10.08
C ARG A 217 29.81 11.82 -10.22
N ILE A 218 28.94 11.49 -9.26
CA ILE A 218 28.14 10.27 -9.30
C ILE A 218 26.79 10.60 -9.94
N LEU A 219 26.50 9.91 -11.05
CA LEU A 219 25.25 10.06 -11.77
C LEU A 219 24.14 9.25 -11.08
N VAL A 220 23.01 9.91 -10.80
CA VAL A 220 21.79 9.31 -10.25
C VAL A 220 20.69 9.46 -11.31
N GLU A 221 20.37 8.39 -12.02
CA GLU A 221 19.39 8.41 -13.12
C GLU A 221 17.95 8.37 -12.61
N HIS A 222 17.72 7.70 -11.48
CA HIS A 222 16.41 7.46 -10.91
C HIS A 222 16.32 7.89 -9.44
N ILE A 223 15.28 8.64 -9.11
CA ILE A 223 14.90 8.96 -7.74
C ILE A 223 13.55 8.30 -7.46
N ASN A 224 13.48 7.45 -6.46
CA ASN A 224 12.24 6.83 -6.00
C ASN A 224 11.90 7.37 -4.61
N VAL A 225 10.82 8.12 -4.51
CA VAL A 225 10.39 8.75 -3.24
C VAL A 225 9.43 7.87 -2.44
N GLY A 226 9.19 6.63 -2.90
CA GLY A 226 8.27 5.72 -2.25
C GLY A 226 6.81 6.16 -2.39
N GLY A 227 6.02 5.81 -1.40
CA GLY A 227 4.61 6.19 -1.36
C GLY A 227 4.28 7.02 -0.12
N GLY A 228 3.25 6.58 0.58
CA GLY A 228 2.88 7.15 1.87
C GLY A 228 1.59 7.96 1.86
N LEU A 229 1.13 8.47 0.71
CA LEU A 229 -0.09 9.27 0.63
C LEU A 229 -1.27 8.55 1.30
N GLY A 230 -1.91 9.25 2.25
CA GLY A 230 -3.03 8.77 3.04
C GLY A 230 -4.39 8.93 2.36
N ILE A 231 -5.42 8.40 3.03
CA ILE A 231 -6.83 8.51 2.63
C ILE A 231 -7.68 8.99 3.81
N ASP A 232 -8.86 9.53 3.52
CA ASP A 232 -9.85 9.87 4.55
C ASP A 232 -10.69 8.63 4.92
N TYR A 233 -10.39 8.05 6.06
CA TYR A 233 -11.17 6.92 6.61
C TYR A 233 -12.51 7.35 7.22
N GLY A 234 -12.66 8.62 7.59
CA GLY A 234 -13.86 9.15 8.22
C GLY A 234 -14.99 9.44 7.26
N HIS A 235 -14.65 9.89 6.04
CA HIS A 235 -15.62 10.37 5.05
C HIS A 235 -15.43 9.71 3.68
N PRO A 236 -15.55 8.38 3.56
CA PRO A 236 -15.25 7.63 2.35
C PRO A 236 -16.07 8.04 1.13
N ASN A 237 -17.28 8.56 1.33
CA ASN A 237 -18.15 8.98 0.24
C ASN A 237 -17.93 10.45 -0.19
N ARG A 238 -17.29 11.25 0.66
CA ARG A 238 -17.00 12.67 0.36
C ARG A 238 -15.70 12.81 -0.40
N GLN A 239 -14.71 11.98 -0.07
CA GLN A 239 -13.37 12.02 -0.64
C GLN A 239 -12.94 10.60 -1.04
N SER A 240 -13.63 10.06 -2.04
CA SER A 240 -13.36 8.71 -2.56
C SER A 240 -12.07 8.65 -3.38
N VAL A 241 -11.60 9.77 -3.90
CA VAL A 241 -10.32 9.90 -4.62
C VAL A 241 -9.41 10.83 -3.83
N PRO A 242 -8.19 10.40 -3.45
CA PRO A 242 -7.21 11.23 -2.76
C PRO A 242 -6.74 12.44 -3.58
N ASP A 243 -6.17 13.44 -2.91
CA ASP A 243 -5.66 14.66 -3.56
C ASP A 243 -4.29 14.41 -4.23
N PHE A 244 -4.30 13.69 -5.36
CA PHE A 244 -3.11 13.46 -6.16
C PHE A 244 -2.55 14.74 -6.79
N LYS A 245 -3.41 15.75 -7.02
CA LYS A 245 -2.97 17.04 -7.56
C LYS A 245 -1.98 17.70 -6.62
N SER A 246 -2.34 17.90 -5.36
CA SER A 246 -1.43 18.50 -4.37
C SER A 246 -0.21 17.62 -4.14
N TYR A 247 -0.37 16.30 -4.11
CA TYR A 247 0.72 15.35 -3.92
C TYR A 247 1.81 15.48 -4.99
N PHE A 248 1.47 15.33 -6.27
CA PHE A 248 2.46 15.43 -7.35
C PHE A 248 2.99 16.86 -7.54
N ALA A 249 2.14 17.89 -7.34
CA ALA A 249 2.57 19.28 -7.41
C ALA A 249 3.59 19.64 -6.31
N THR A 250 3.48 19.02 -5.12
CA THR A 250 4.47 19.21 -4.04
C THR A 250 5.85 18.75 -4.51
N TYR A 251 5.98 17.58 -5.11
CA TYR A 251 7.26 17.12 -5.64
C TYR A 251 7.75 17.98 -6.79
N ALA A 252 6.87 18.38 -7.70
CA ALA A 252 7.23 19.23 -8.83
C ALA A 252 7.75 20.60 -8.38
N GLY A 253 7.22 21.15 -7.28
CA GLY A 253 7.64 22.44 -6.76
C GLY A 253 8.85 22.40 -5.83
N GLN A 254 9.12 21.27 -5.19
CA GLN A 254 10.12 21.19 -4.11
C GLN A 254 11.35 20.33 -4.46
N LEU A 255 11.17 19.30 -5.29
CA LEU A 255 12.26 18.41 -5.67
C LEU A 255 12.99 18.94 -6.91
N LYS A 256 14.29 19.18 -6.79
CA LYS A 256 15.16 19.68 -7.88
C LYS A 256 15.62 18.51 -8.75
N LEU A 257 14.73 17.98 -9.60
CA LEU A 257 15.12 16.96 -10.58
C LEU A 257 16.07 17.52 -11.64
N ARG A 258 17.08 16.72 -12.01
CA ARG A 258 17.93 17.00 -13.16
C ARG A 258 17.21 16.59 -14.46
N PRO A 259 17.49 17.19 -15.60
CA PRO A 259 16.76 16.94 -16.86
C PRO A 259 16.76 15.46 -17.31
N TYR A 260 17.78 14.71 -16.92
CA TYR A 260 17.95 13.30 -17.26
C TYR A 260 17.31 12.33 -16.25
N GLN A 261 16.77 12.83 -15.12
CA GLN A 261 16.24 12.00 -14.05
C GLN A 261 14.78 11.63 -14.25
N THR A 262 14.44 10.42 -13.82
CA THR A 262 13.06 9.98 -13.66
C THR A 262 12.70 9.91 -12.16
N LEU A 263 11.54 10.43 -11.82
CA LEU A 263 10.97 10.36 -10.47
C LEU A 263 9.96 9.22 -10.39
N HIS A 264 10.18 8.32 -9.43
CA HIS A 264 9.35 7.16 -9.19
C HIS A 264 8.55 7.31 -7.89
N PHE A 265 7.32 6.81 -7.91
CA PHE A 265 6.39 6.78 -6.77
C PHE A 265 5.89 5.36 -6.54
N GLU A 266 5.68 4.95 -5.29
CA GLU A 266 5.19 3.62 -4.88
C GLU A 266 3.88 3.76 -4.12
N LEU A 267 2.77 3.93 -4.85
CA LEU A 267 1.45 4.17 -4.26
C LEU A 267 0.72 2.85 -3.99
N GLY A 268 0.24 2.66 -2.77
CA GLY A 268 -0.54 1.49 -2.38
C GLY A 268 -1.91 1.88 -1.83
N ARG A 269 -1.95 2.32 -0.57
CA ARG A 269 -3.18 2.72 0.13
C ARG A 269 -4.03 3.70 -0.65
N ALA A 270 -3.42 4.76 -1.17
CA ALA A 270 -4.12 5.80 -1.91
C ALA A 270 -4.79 5.28 -3.20
N VAL A 271 -4.29 4.18 -3.78
CA VAL A 271 -4.86 3.59 -5.00
C VAL A 271 -6.10 2.77 -4.71
N VAL A 272 -6.02 1.85 -3.73
CA VAL A 272 -7.07 0.83 -3.53
C VAL A 272 -7.87 0.98 -2.24
N GLY A 273 -7.43 1.82 -1.31
CA GLY A 273 -8.05 1.90 0.01
C GLY A 273 -9.54 2.21 -0.04
N GLN A 274 -9.92 3.22 -0.81
CA GLN A 274 -11.30 3.72 -0.85
C GLN A 274 -12.26 2.85 -1.67
N CYS A 275 -11.76 2.08 -2.65
CA CYS A 275 -12.63 1.24 -3.47
C CYS A 275 -13.13 -0.01 -2.76
N GLY A 276 -12.48 -0.46 -1.67
CA GLY A 276 -12.81 -1.69 -0.98
C GLY A 276 -13.63 -1.49 0.29
N SER A 277 -14.57 -2.39 0.52
CA SER A 277 -15.34 -2.50 1.76
C SER A 277 -15.45 -3.96 2.19
N LEU A 278 -15.27 -4.25 3.48
CA LEU A 278 -15.60 -5.54 4.05
C LEU A 278 -17.10 -5.56 4.38
N ILE A 279 -17.83 -6.50 3.80
CA ILE A 279 -19.26 -6.70 4.03
C ILE A 279 -19.47 -7.85 4.99
N SER A 280 -20.16 -7.59 6.08
CA SER A 280 -20.39 -8.54 7.15
C SER A 280 -21.85 -8.56 7.55
N LYS A 281 -22.33 -9.71 8.02
CA LYS A 281 -23.67 -9.90 8.51
C LYS A 281 -23.71 -9.85 10.04
N VAL A 282 -24.72 -9.20 10.58
CA VAL A 282 -24.99 -9.24 12.01
C VAL A 282 -25.54 -10.60 12.41
N LEU A 283 -24.82 -11.30 13.28
CA LEU A 283 -25.24 -12.57 13.86
C LEU A 283 -26.21 -12.34 15.02
N TYR A 284 -25.82 -11.46 15.94
CA TYR A 284 -26.61 -11.16 17.13
C TYR A 284 -26.45 -9.72 17.57
N VAL A 285 -27.47 -9.18 18.21
CA VAL A 285 -27.40 -7.98 19.03
C VAL A 285 -27.53 -8.43 20.50
N LYS A 286 -26.47 -8.18 21.27
CA LYS A 286 -26.42 -8.54 22.69
C LYS A 286 -26.53 -7.29 23.54
N GLN A 287 -27.55 -7.26 24.42
CA GLN A 287 -27.68 -6.24 25.44
C GLN A 287 -26.80 -6.60 26.63
N GLY A 288 -25.80 -5.78 26.91
CA GLY A 288 -25.05 -5.84 28.17
C GLY A 288 -25.70 -4.93 29.23
N THR A 289 -25.07 -4.85 30.41
CA THR A 289 -25.57 -3.99 31.49
C THR A 289 -25.49 -2.51 31.20
N ARG A 290 -24.49 -2.06 30.41
CA ARG A 290 -24.21 -0.65 30.12
C ARG A 290 -24.14 -0.34 28.65
N LYS A 291 -24.07 -1.32 27.77
CA LYS A 291 -23.86 -1.11 26.34
C LYS A 291 -24.44 -2.25 25.50
N LYS A 292 -24.64 -1.98 24.23
CA LYS A 292 -25.07 -2.96 23.23
C LYS A 292 -23.90 -3.44 22.41
N PHE A 293 -23.89 -4.71 22.04
CA PHE A 293 -22.92 -5.30 21.14
C PHE A 293 -23.60 -5.70 19.83
N ALA A 294 -23.05 -5.25 18.71
CA ALA A 294 -23.35 -5.78 17.39
C ALA A 294 -22.29 -6.85 17.08
N ILE A 295 -22.67 -8.10 17.11
CA ILE A 295 -21.77 -9.25 16.88
C ILE A 295 -21.88 -9.61 15.40
N LEU A 296 -20.77 -9.45 14.69
CA LEU A 296 -20.66 -9.70 13.25
C LEU A 296 -20.14 -11.11 12.97
N ASP A 297 -20.34 -11.60 11.74
CA ASP A 297 -19.68 -12.81 11.25
C ASP A 297 -18.25 -12.56 10.73
N ALA A 298 -17.88 -11.31 10.44
CA ALA A 298 -16.50 -10.91 10.25
C ALA A 298 -15.79 -10.69 11.58
N GLY A 299 -14.49 -10.97 11.63
CA GLY A 299 -13.63 -10.73 12.77
C GLY A 299 -12.26 -10.17 12.39
N MET A 300 -11.37 -10.11 13.39
CA MET A 300 -9.98 -9.69 13.17
C MET A 300 -9.25 -10.59 12.15
N THR A 301 -9.73 -11.80 11.93
CA THR A 301 -9.24 -12.71 10.88
C THR A 301 -9.52 -12.21 9.47
N ASP A 302 -10.58 -11.41 9.31
CA ASP A 302 -10.99 -10.88 8.01
C ASP A 302 -10.45 -9.46 7.80
N LEU A 303 -10.34 -8.65 8.87
CA LEU A 303 -9.77 -7.30 8.85
C LEU A 303 -9.00 -7.05 10.15
N ILE A 304 -7.71 -7.38 10.14
CA ILE A 304 -6.82 -7.31 11.33
C ILE A 304 -6.52 -5.89 11.79
N ARG A 305 -6.65 -4.90 10.93
CA ARG A 305 -6.15 -3.54 11.15
C ARG A 305 -6.66 -2.84 12.41
N PRO A 306 -7.95 -2.94 12.79
CA PRO A 306 -8.41 -2.38 14.07
C PRO A 306 -7.70 -3.00 15.29
N ALA A 307 -7.50 -4.30 15.30
CA ALA A 307 -6.83 -5.01 16.40
C ALA A 307 -5.30 -4.72 16.42
N LEU A 308 -4.64 -4.71 15.25
CA LEU A 308 -3.19 -4.59 15.13
C LEU A 308 -2.69 -3.14 15.24
N TYR A 309 -3.40 -2.19 14.64
CA TYR A 309 -2.97 -0.80 14.50
C TYR A 309 -3.92 0.20 15.18
N GLN A 310 -4.99 -0.27 15.83
CA GLN A 310 -6.08 0.59 16.31
C GLN A 310 -6.67 1.46 15.17
N ALA A 311 -6.63 0.93 13.94
CA ALA A 311 -7.07 1.64 12.76
C ALA A 311 -8.58 1.81 12.75
N PHE A 312 -9.02 3.02 12.43
CA PHE A 312 -10.42 3.33 12.24
C PHE A 312 -10.88 2.94 10.83
N HIS A 313 -12.06 2.33 10.75
CA HIS A 313 -12.82 2.13 9.52
C HIS A 313 -14.24 2.62 9.74
N LYS A 314 -14.74 3.49 8.86
CA LYS A 314 -16.15 3.90 8.93
C LYS A 314 -17.04 2.69 8.78
N MET A 315 -17.96 2.52 9.71
CA MET A 315 -18.95 1.43 9.69
C MET A 315 -20.32 1.99 9.36
N GLU A 316 -21.08 1.27 8.55
CA GLU A 316 -22.42 1.68 8.11
C GLU A 316 -23.34 0.44 8.10
N ASN A 317 -24.51 0.53 8.75
CA ASN A 317 -25.59 -0.43 8.51
C ASN A 317 -26.22 -0.09 7.17
N ILE A 318 -25.95 -0.90 6.16
CA ILE A 318 -26.37 -0.64 4.77
C ILE A 318 -27.79 -1.16 4.47
N THR A 319 -28.43 -1.82 5.44
CA THR A 319 -29.76 -2.43 5.31
C THR A 319 -30.81 -1.82 6.24
N SER A 320 -30.44 -0.84 7.07
CA SER A 320 -31.35 -0.17 7.99
C SER A 320 -31.29 1.34 7.81
N GLU A 321 -32.45 2.00 7.96
CA GLU A 321 -32.60 3.46 8.02
C GLU A 321 -33.21 3.93 9.33
N GLU A 322 -33.34 3.01 10.29
CA GLU A 322 -33.80 3.31 11.64
C GLU A 322 -32.90 4.35 12.34
N PRO A 323 -33.36 5.02 13.40
CA PRO A 323 -32.53 5.96 14.14
C PRO A 323 -31.20 5.38 14.60
N LEU A 324 -30.21 6.25 14.80
CA LEU A 324 -28.89 5.85 15.27
C LEU A 324 -28.92 5.36 16.70
N GLU A 325 -28.18 4.29 16.98
CA GLU A 325 -27.90 3.77 18.30
C GLU A 325 -26.42 3.43 18.41
N ALA A 326 -25.86 3.55 19.61
CA ALA A 326 -24.46 3.22 19.86
C ALA A 326 -24.23 1.74 20.12
N TYR A 327 -23.23 1.15 19.46
CA TYR A 327 -22.83 -0.25 19.60
C TYR A 327 -21.32 -0.41 19.78
N ASP A 328 -20.90 -1.37 20.60
CA ASP A 328 -19.58 -1.96 20.42
C ASP A 328 -19.70 -3.00 19.30
N VAL A 329 -18.99 -2.77 18.19
CA VAL A 329 -19.02 -3.65 17.01
C VAL A 329 -17.88 -4.64 17.15
N VAL A 330 -18.21 -5.93 17.24
CA VAL A 330 -17.27 -7.00 17.58
C VAL A 330 -17.41 -8.17 16.61
N GLY A 331 -16.32 -8.93 16.46
CA GLY A 331 -16.31 -10.16 15.67
C GLY A 331 -16.56 -11.43 16.51
N PRO A 332 -16.49 -12.61 15.85
CA PRO A 332 -16.77 -13.91 16.46
C PRO A 332 -15.51 -14.62 16.97
N ILE A 333 -14.34 -14.01 16.87
CA ILE A 333 -13.07 -14.65 17.23
C ILE A 333 -12.94 -14.74 18.74
N CYS A 334 -12.34 -15.83 19.22
CA CYS A 334 -12.18 -16.11 20.64
C CYS A 334 -11.03 -15.32 21.28
N GLU A 335 -11.05 -13.99 21.04
CA GLU A 335 -10.05 -13.01 21.49
C GLU A 335 -10.72 -11.69 21.91
N SER A 336 -10.32 -11.14 23.06
CA SER A 336 -10.86 -9.86 23.54
C SER A 336 -10.48 -8.67 22.64
N SER A 337 -9.48 -8.84 21.81
CA SER A 337 -9.02 -7.87 20.81
C SER A 337 -9.87 -7.85 19.53
N ASP A 338 -10.81 -8.78 19.37
CA ASP A 338 -11.69 -8.87 18.20
C ASP A 338 -12.82 -7.83 18.24
N VAL A 339 -12.42 -6.57 18.18
CA VAL A 339 -13.28 -5.38 18.25
C VAL A 339 -12.97 -4.47 17.08
N PHE A 340 -13.98 -4.19 16.26
CA PHE A 340 -13.87 -3.23 15.16
C PHE A 340 -13.99 -1.76 15.62
N GLY A 341 -14.82 -1.54 16.65
CA GLY A 341 -14.98 -0.21 17.25
C GLY A 341 -15.90 -0.25 18.46
N LYS A 342 -15.72 0.75 19.34
CA LYS A 342 -16.51 0.93 20.57
C LYS A 342 -17.37 2.16 20.46
N ALA A 343 -18.61 2.09 20.97
CA ALA A 343 -19.60 3.16 20.95
C ALA A 343 -19.80 3.76 19.54
N ILE A 344 -19.89 2.88 18.54
CA ILE A 344 -20.10 3.27 17.15
C ILE A 344 -21.58 3.56 16.91
N ASP A 345 -21.88 4.74 16.39
CA ASP A 345 -23.23 5.11 15.98
C ASP A 345 -23.59 4.45 14.65
N LEU A 346 -24.53 3.49 14.71
CA LEU A 346 -25.10 2.80 13.56
C LEU A 346 -26.61 3.00 13.52
N ASN A 347 -27.19 3.03 12.32
CA ASN A 347 -28.64 2.84 12.21
C ASN A 347 -29.01 1.55 12.91
N LYS A 348 -30.06 1.58 13.75
CA LYS A 348 -30.47 0.49 14.63
C LYS A 348 -30.27 -0.87 13.97
N VAL A 349 -29.57 -1.75 14.70
CA VAL A 349 -29.07 -3.02 14.18
C VAL A 349 -29.97 -4.15 14.61
N LYS A 350 -30.25 -5.07 13.69
CA LYS A 350 -30.92 -6.36 13.98
C LYS A 350 -30.18 -7.53 13.32
N ARG A 351 -30.46 -8.74 13.79
CA ARG A 351 -29.94 -9.97 13.19
C ARG A 351 -30.25 -10.02 11.69
N GLY A 352 -29.24 -10.33 10.89
CA GLY A 352 -29.31 -10.42 9.44
C GLY A 352 -29.05 -9.11 8.69
N ASP A 353 -28.89 -7.98 9.40
CA ASP A 353 -28.45 -6.74 8.76
C ASP A 353 -27.04 -6.87 8.23
N LEU A 354 -26.74 -6.11 7.17
CA LEU A 354 -25.41 -6.03 6.58
C LEU A 354 -24.71 -4.75 7.06
N ILE A 355 -23.51 -4.95 7.56
CA ILE A 355 -22.61 -3.86 7.96
C ILE A 355 -21.48 -3.79 6.96
N ALA A 356 -21.23 -2.59 6.41
CA ALA A 356 -20.07 -2.29 5.59
C ALA A 356 -18.98 -1.62 6.44
N LEU A 357 -17.79 -2.23 6.50
CA LEU A 357 -16.58 -1.61 7.02
C LEU A 357 -15.85 -0.99 5.83
N ARG A 358 -15.88 0.36 5.74
CA ARG A 358 -15.46 1.13 4.57
C ARG A 358 -13.94 1.31 4.49
N SER A 359 -13.46 1.71 3.32
CA SER A 359 -12.03 2.00 3.08
C SER A 359 -11.10 0.84 3.46
N ALA A 360 -11.56 -0.39 3.22
CA ALA A 360 -10.86 -1.63 3.55
C ALA A 360 -10.14 -2.25 2.34
N GLY A 361 -10.04 -1.53 1.22
CA GLY A 361 -9.42 -2.04 -0.01
C GLY A 361 -7.91 -2.23 0.08
N ALA A 362 -7.24 -1.50 0.99
CA ALA A 362 -5.82 -1.65 1.25
C ALA A 362 -5.56 -2.35 2.58
N TYR A 363 -4.67 -3.34 2.59
CA TYR A 363 -4.25 -4.06 3.80
C TYR A 363 -5.42 -4.71 4.55
N GLY A 364 -6.49 -5.06 3.85
CA GLY A 364 -7.63 -5.81 4.36
C GLY A 364 -7.54 -7.28 3.92
N GLU A 365 -8.14 -7.63 2.77
CA GLU A 365 -8.16 -9.01 2.23
C GLU A 365 -6.77 -9.68 2.26
N ILE A 366 -5.73 -8.93 1.86
CA ILE A 366 -4.35 -9.46 1.77
C ILE A 366 -3.75 -9.86 3.12
N MET A 367 -4.25 -9.31 4.23
CA MET A 367 -3.80 -9.61 5.59
C MET A 367 -4.73 -10.58 6.33
N ALA A 368 -5.76 -11.10 5.66
CA ALA A 368 -6.68 -12.06 6.27
C ALA A 368 -5.96 -13.37 6.64
N SER A 369 -6.46 -14.05 7.66
CA SER A 369 -5.85 -15.27 8.20
C SER A 369 -6.87 -16.35 8.50
N GLY A 370 -6.41 -17.59 8.55
CA GLY A 370 -7.23 -18.76 8.91
C GLY A 370 -7.30 -19.04 10.40
N TYR A 371 -7.03 -18.06 11.28
CA TYR A 371 -7.12 -18.27 12.73
C TYR A 371 -8.52 -18.71 13.15
N ASN A 372 -8.65 -19.53 14.20
CA ASN A 372 -9.85 -20.29 14.57
C ASN A 372 -10.39 -21.22 13.46
N CYS A 373 -9.54 -21.65 12.50
CA CYS A 373 -9.92 -22.48 11.35
C CYS A 373 -11.00 -21.85 10.46
N ARG A 374 -11.03 -20.52 10.37
CA ARG A 374 -11.98 -19.80 9.51
C ARG A 374 -11.47 -19.76 8.08
N GLU A 375 -12.41 -19.78 7.13
CA GLU A 375 -12.10 -19.57 5.72
C GLU A 375 -11.70 -18.11 5.46
N LEU A 376 -10.82 -17.90 4.49
CA LEU A 376 -10.47 -16.55 4.04
C LEU A 376 -11.66 -15.90 3.33
N PRO A 377 -11.91 -14.60 3.55
CA PRO A 377 -12.99 -13.89 2.87
C PRO A 377 -12.73 -13.81 1.36
N LYS A 378 -13.77 -13.95 0.54
CA LYS A 378 -13.69 -13.80 -0.92
C LYS A 378 -13.77 -12.33 -1.32
N GLY A 379 -13.06 -11.96 -2.39
CA GLY A 379 -13.15 -10.64 -3.02
C GLY A 379 -14.04 -10.66 -4.26
N TYR A 380 -15.02 -9.76 -4.30
CA TYR A 380 -15.90 -9.55 -5.45
C TYR A 380 -15.76 -8.12 -5.97
N THR A 381 -15.72 -7.95 -7.27
CA THR A 381 -15.75 -6.63 -7.91
C THR A 381 -17.19 -6.23 -8.25
N SER A 382 -17.45 -4.91 -8.34
CA SER A 382 -18.77 -4.44 -8.80
C SER A 382 -19.14 -4.95 -10.18
N ASP A 383 -18.15 -5.14 -11.06
CA ASP A 383 -18.37 -5.66 -12.43
C ASP A 383 -18.92 -7.09 -12.44
N GLU A 384 -18.68 -7.88 -11.39
CA GLU A 384 -19.17 -9.25 -11.26
C GLU A 384 -20.60 -9.33 -10.68
N LEU A 385 -21.05 -8.26 -10.05
CA LEU A 385 -22.33 -8.23 -9.33
C LEU A 385 -23.42 -7.44 -10.07
N VAL A 386 -23.22 -7.18 -11.35
CA VAL A 386 -24.18 -6.52 -12.24
C VAL A 386 -25.40 -7.39 -12.50
#